data_3eaa24ecad360e9c029c70746fdcba01
#
_entry.id   3eaa24ecad360e9c029c70746fdcba01
#
_cell.length_a   1.000
_cell.length_b   1.000
_cell.length_c   1.000
_cell.angle_alpha   90.00
_cell.angle_beta   90.00
_cell.angle_gamma   90.00
#
_symmetry.space_group_name_H-M   'P 1'
#
loop_
_entity.id
_entity.type
_entity.pdbx_description
1 polymer ?
#
loop_
_entity_poly.entity_id
_entity_poly.type
_entity_poly.pdbx_seq_one_letter_code
_entity_poly.pdbx_strand_id
1 'polypeptide(L)'
;MKKEDIKKVVLAYSGGLDTSIIIPWLKENYNNCEVIAVSGNVGQADELEGLEEKAIKTGASKLYVLDLTEEYVDDYIIPTMKAGAIYEDYLLGTSTARPCIAKGLVDIAFKEGADAICHGCTGKGNDQVRFELTIKHFAPNMPIIAPWREWDIKSREEEIEYAEAHSIPLKINRETNYSKDKNLWHLSHEGLDLEDTNNEPTYEKKGFLEMGVSPIEAPDEPTYVTLEFEKGVPVALDGEKMSAKNIILKLNELGGKNGIGLLDIVENRLVGMKCRGVYETPGGTILYKAHETLESICLDKMTMHEKQRLSITFAELVYNGQWFTPLREALSAFVDKTQEKVTGYVKLKLYKGNIIKAGVDSPYSLYSEEIATFGESDYDQQDSAGFINLYGLPIKVQAVVDEKNK
;
A
#
# COMPACT_ATOMS: atom_id res chain seq x y z
N MET A 1 -4.32 -33.70 2.38
CA MET A 1 -5.75 -33.97 2.20
C MET A 1 -5.97 -34.26 0.71
N LYS A 2 -6.75 -35.27 0.35
CA LYS A 2 -7.07 -35.53 -1.06
C LYS A 2 -8.19 -34.59 -1.50
N LYS A 3 -8.28 -34.29 -2.80
CA LYS A 3 -9.37 -33.43 -3.36
C LYS A 3 -10.77 -33.95 -2.97
N GLU A 4 -10.93 -35.25 -2.88
CA GLU A 4 -12.20 -35.94 -2.51
C GLU A 4 -12.64 -35.71 -1.07
N ASP A 5 -11.68 -35.34 -0.17
CA ASP A 5 -11.95 -35.11 1.24
C ASP A 5 -12.40 -33.68 1.54
N ILE A 6 -12.19 -32.75 0.61
CA ILE A 6 -12.55 -31.33 0.75
C ILE A 6 -14.04 -31.16 0.46
N LYS A 7 -14.82 -30.78 1.46
CA LYS A 7 -16.26 -30.58 1.39
C LYS A 7 -16.69 -29.12 1.41
N LYS A 8 -15.87 -28.26 2.01
CA LYS A 8 -16.16 -26.84 2.18
C LYS A 8 -14.91 -25.99 1.93
N VAL A 9 -15.03 -25.01 1.06
CA VAL A 9 -13.95 -24.09 0.66
C VAL A 9 -14.37 -22.65 0.90
N VAL A 10 -13.50 -21.86 1.55
CA VAL A 10 -13.62 -20.41 1.60
C VAL A 10 -12.82 -19.81 0.45
N LEU A 11 -13.50 -19.05 -0.40
CA LEU A 11 -12.92 -18.40 -1.58
C LEU A 11 -12.75 -16.90 -1.37
N ALA A 12 -11.54 -16.39 -1.58
CA ALA A 12 -11.29 -14.96 -1.75
C ALA A 12 -11.99 -14.48 -3.02
N TYR A 13 -13.05 -13.68 -2.87
CA TYR A 13 -13.96 -13.34 -3.96
C TYR A 13 -14.03 -11.81 -4.18
N SER A 14 -13.56 -11.36 -5.34
CA SER A 14 -13.65 -9.96 -5.76
C SER A 14 -14.86 -9.67 -6.68
N GLY A 15 -15.52 -10.70 -7.18
CA GLY A 15 -16.57 -10.55 -8.21
C GLY A 15 -16.03 -10.32 -9.63
N GLY A 16 -14.73 -10.27 -9.83
CA GLY A 16 -14.10 -10.23 -11.14
C GLY A 16 -14.28 -11.54 -11.93
N LEU A 17 -13.81 -11.58 -13.17
CA LEU A 17 -13.87 -12.75 -14.04
C LEU A 17 -13.19 -13.94 -13.37
N ASP A 18 -11.91 -13.80 -13.02
CA ASP A 18 -11.07 -14.86 -12.47
C ASP A 18 -11.70 -15.52 -11.23
N THR A 19 -12.17 -14.72 -10.27
CA THR A 19 -12.76 -15.25 -9.03
C THR A 19 -14.16 -15.84 -9.27
N SER A 20 -14.91 -15.36 -10.26
CA SER A 20 -16.24 -15.89 -10.56
C SER A 20 -16.18 -17.27 -11.21
N ILE A 21 -15.25 -17.52 -12.14
CA ILE A 21 -15.09 -18.83 -12.77
C ILE A 21 -14.56 -19.90 -11.80
N ILE A 22 -13.89 -19.49 -10.73
CA ILE A 22 -13.38 -20.42 -9.71
C ILE A 22 -14.51 -21.14 -8.97
N ILE A 23 -15.67 -20.52 -8.77
CA ILE A 23 -16.78 -21.14 -8.04
C ILE A 23 -17.25 -22.44 -8.70
N PRO A 24 -17.68 -22.48 -9.98
CA PRO A 24 -18.04 -23.72 -10.65
C PRO A 24 -16.86 -24.67 -10.79
N TRP A 25 -15.64 -24.16 -11.07
CA TRP A 25 -14.46 -25.00 -11.18
C TRP A 25 -14.16 -25.76 -9.88
N LEU A 26 -14.29 -25.14 -8.71
CA LEU A 26 -14.15 -25.82 -7.41
C LEU A 26 -15.16 -26.95 -7.26
N LYS A 27 -16.40 -26.72 -7.64
CA LYS A 27 -17.44 -27.76 -7.56
C LYS A 27 -17.16 -28.97 -8.48
N GLU A 28 -16.69 -28.71 -9.69
CA GLU A 28 -16.32 -29.73 -10.66
C GLU A 28 -15.12 -30.58 -10.22
N ASN A 29 -14.11 -29.93 -9.62
CA ASN A 29 -12.82 -30.57 -9.32
C ASN A 29 -12.68 -31.07 -7.87
N TYR A 30 -13.57 -30.62 -6.95
CA TYR A 30 -13.53 -30.93 -5.52
C TYR A 30 -14.85 -31.55 -5.02
N ASN A 31 -15.33 -32.58 -5.71
CA ASN A 31 -16.49 -33.39 -5.29
C ASN A 31 -17.73 -32.57 -4.93
N ASN A 32 -18.08 -31.58 -5.74
CA ASN A 32 -19.18 -30.66 -5.52
C ASN A 32 -19.17 -30.00 -4.14
N CYS A 33 -17.99 -29.53 -3.73
CA CYS A 33 -17.77 -28.87 -2.42
C CYS A 33 -18.67 -27.65 -2.24
N GLU A 34 -19.00 -27.34 -1.00
CA GLU A 34 -19.63 -26.07 -0.62
C GLU A 34 -18.62 -24.93 -0.80
N VAL A 35 -19.00 -23.88 -1.54
CA VAL A 35 -18.15 -22.70 -1.73
C VAL A 35 -18.74 -21.52 -0.99
N ILE A 36 -17.98 -20.99 -0.02
CA ILE A 36 -18.31 -19.78 0.72
C ILE A 36 -17.43 -18.65 0.18
N ALA A 37 -18.05 -17.69 -0.48
CA ALA A 37 -17.36 -16.51 -0.98
C ALA A 37 -17.11 -15.50 0.15
N VAL A 38 -15.94 -14.88 0.15
CA VAL A 38 -15.58 -13.82 1.12
C VAL A 38 -14.94 -12.67 0.39
N SER A 39 -15.48 -11.47 0.55
CA SER A 39 -14.92 -10.22 0.05
C SER A 39 -14.53 -9.32 1.22
N GLY A 40 -13.31 -8.80 1.21
CA GLY A 40 -12.87 -7.79 2.16
C GLY A 40 -13.11 -6.39 1.59
N ASN A 41 -13.92 -5.59 2.27
CA ASN A 41 -14.06 -4.17 1.98
C ASN A 41 -12.88 -3.41 2.59
N VAL A 42 -11.99 -2.95 1.74
CA VAL A 42 -10.85 -2.07 2.08
C VAL A 42 -10.99 -0.69 1.41
N GLY A 43 -12.23 -0.32 1.02
CA GLY A 43 -12.57 0.97 0.42
C GLY A 43 -12.84 0.96 -1.08
N GLN A 44 -13.14 -0.21 -1.66
CA GLN A 44 -13.58 -0.39 -3.05
C GLN A 44 -15.13 -0.44 -3.15
N ALA A 45 -15.83 0.47 -2.50
CA ALA A 45 -17.28 0.41 -2.28
C ALA A 45 -18.10 0.14 -3.56
N ASP A 46 -17.72 0.75 -4.69
CA ASP A 46 -18.42 0.62 -5.96
C ASP A 46 -18.38 -0.82 -6.53
N GLU A 47 -17.37 -1.61 -6.15
CA GLU A 47 -17.20 -3.00 -6.60
C GLU A 47 -18.03 -4.00 -5.79
N LEU A 48 -18.56 -3.58 -4.63
CA LEU A 48 -19.31 -4.44 -3.73
C LEU A 48 -20.82 -4.48 -4.05
N GLU A 49 -21.30 -3.56 -4.88
CA GLU A 49 -22.71 -3.48 -5.24
C GLU A 49 -23.13 -4.67 -6.12
N GLY A 50 -24.18 -5.39 -5.68
CA GLY A 50 -24.68 -6.58 -6.39
C GLY A 50 -23.78 -7.82 -6.28
N LEU A 51 -22.73 -7.77 -5.47
CA LEU A 51 -21.74 -8.86 -5.35
C LEU A 51 -22.36 -10.15 -4.79
N GLU A 52 -23.29 -10.05 -3.83
CA GLU A 52 -23.96 -11.20 -3.22
C GLU A 52 -24.83 -11.94 -4.25
N GLU A 53 -25.66 -11.20 -5.00
CA GLU A 53 -26.50 -11.79 -6.03
C GLU A 53 -25.65 -12.52 -7.09
N LYS A 54 -24.52 -11.90 -7.48
CA LYS A 54 -23.57 -12.49 -8.44
C LYS A 54 -22.94 -13.77 -7.88
N ALA A 55 -22.44 -13.75 -6.65
CA ALA A 55 -21.81 -14.92 -6.03
C ALA A 55 -22.77 -16.11 -5.93
N ILE A 56 -24.01 -15.86 -5.46
CA ILE A 56 -25.03 -16.91 -5.33
C ILE A 56 -25.46 -17.46 -6.70
N LYS A 57 -25.70 -16.59 -7.69
CA LYS A 57 -26.02 -17.02 -9.07
C LYS A 57 -24.91 -17.85 -9.71
N THR A 58 -23.65 -17.57 -9.36
CA THR A 58 -22.49 -18.31 -9.84
C THR A 58 -22.33 -19.65 -9.12
N GLY A 59 -23.03 -19.88 -8.00
CA GLY A 59 -23.06 -21.16 -7.29
C GLY A 59 -22.40 -21.17 -5.92
N ALA A 60 -22.00 -20.03 -5.38
CA ALA A 60 -21.62 -19.94 -3.97
C ALA A 60 -22.83 -20.19 -3.08
N SER A 61 -22.64 -20.87 -1.95
CA SER A 61 -23.70 -21.08 -0.96
C SER A 61 -23.96 -19.84 -0.11
N LYS A 62 -22.95 -18.96 0.03
CA LYS A 62 -22.99 -17.79 0.89
C LYS A 62 -21.92 -16.79 0.47
N LEU A 63 -22.18 -15.50 0.69
CA LEU A 63 -21.18 -14.44 0.65
C LEU A 63 -21.03 -13.78 2.02
N TYR A 64 -19.80 -13.54 2.43
CA TYR A 64 -19.43 -12.60 3.47
C TYR A 64 -18.77 -11.36 2.84
N VAL A 65 -19.26 -10.19 3.21
CA VAL A 65 -18.57 -8.91 2.96
C VAL A 65 -18.07 -8.40 4.30
N LEU A 66 -16.76 -8.38 4.49
CA LEU A 66 -16.13 -7.93 5.72
C LEU A 66 -15.78 -6.45 5.59
N ASP A 67 -16.31 -5.59 6.45
CA ASP A 67 -15.84 -4.20 6.52
C ASP A 67 -14.52 -4.16 7.28
N LEU A 68 -13.44 -4.04 6.55
CA LEU A 68 -12.06 -3.97 7.06
C LEU A 68 -11.47 -2.55 6.96
N THR A 69 -12.27 -1.55 6.62
CA THR A 69 -11.76 -0.21 6.30
C THR A 69 -11.02 0.46 7.44
N GLU A 70 -11.49 0.35 8.69
CA GLU A 70 -10.79 0.90 9.87
C GLU A 70 -9.56 0.07 10.21
N GLU A 71 -9.68 -1.28 10.29
CA GLU A 71 -8.55 -2.17 10.55
C GLU A 71 -7.44 -1.99 9.51
N TYR A 72 -7.80 -1.85 8.23
CA TYR A 72 -6.84 -1.63 7.15
C TYR A 72 -6.04 -0.33 7.33
N VAL A 73 -6.71 0.76 7.75
CA VAL A 73 -6.03 2.02 8.01
C VAL A 73 -5.16 1.93 9.25
N ASP A 74 -5.73 1.53 10.38
CA ASP A 74 -5.07 1.64 11.67
C ASP A 74 -3.94 0.62 11.85
N ASP A 75 -4.14 -0.62 11.37
CA ASP A 75 -3.20 -1.72 11.61
C ASP A 75 -2.21 -1.95 10.46
N TYR A 76 -2.47 -1.40 9.25
CA TYR A 76 -1.60 -1.64 8.08
C TYR A 76 -1.07 -0.36 7.44
N ILE A 77 -1.93 0.61 7.12
CA ILE A 77 -1.52 1.85 6.45
C ILE A 77 -0.70 2.73 7.40
N ILE A 78 -1.25 3.03 8.59
CA ILE A 78 -0.58 3.93 9.55
C ILE A 78 0.79 3.42 9.99
N PRO A 79 0.98 2.14 10.36
CA PRO A 79 2.31 1.62 10.68
C PRO A 79 3.30 1.70 9.50
N THR A 80 2.84 1.45 8.28
CA THR A 80 3.65 1.54 7.06
C THR A 80 4.07 2.99 6.77
N MET A 81 3.15 3.93 6.92
CA MET A 81 3.39 5.37 6.78
C MET A 81 4.34 5.88 7.87
N LYS A 82 4.13 5.53 9.14
CA LYS A 82 5.03 5.88 10.26
C LYS A 82 6.45 5.36 10.03
N ALA A 83 6.59 4.18 9.43
CA ALA A 83 7.89 3.65 9.04
C ALA A 83 8.57 4.45 7.91
N GLY A 84 7.81 5.25 7.16
CA GLY A 84 8.27 5.87 5.93
C GLY A 84 8.58 4.83 4.84
N ALA A 85 7.88 3.70 4.89
CA ALA A 85 8.15 2.55 4.02
C ALA A 85 7.63 2.80 2.60
N ILE A 86 8.53 2.83 1.64
CA ILE A 86 8.25 3.03 0.21
C ILE A 86 9.07 1.99 -0.56
N TYR A 87 8.43 1.20 -1.41
CA TYR A 87 9.10 0.23 -2.25
C TYR A 87 9.23 0.75 -3.67
N GLU A 88 10.44 1.14 -4.10
CA GLU A 88 10.71 1.64 -5.47
C GLU A 88 9.72 2.76 -5.90
N ASP A 89 9.46 3.74 -5.02
CA ASP A 89 8.45 4.81 -5.11
C ASP A 89 6.99 4.38 -4.89
N TYR A 90 6.68 3.10 -4.86
CA TYR A 90 5.34 2.57 -4.62
C TYR A 90 4.96 2.64 -3.12
N LEU A 91 3.79 3.23 -2.82
CA LEU A 91 3.26 3.41 -1.45
C LEU A 91 2.50 2.18 -0.91
N LEU A 92 2.77 1.00 -1.45
CA LEU A 92 2.40 -0.31 -0.89
C LEU A 92 0.89 -0.59 -0.73
N GLY A 93 0.01 0.09 -1.46
CA GLY A 93 -1.44 -0.01 -1.25
C GLY A 93 -2.01 -1.43 -1.40
N THR A 94 -1.65 -2.17 -2.46
CA THR A 94 -2.04 -3.58 -2.61
C THR A 94 -1.34 -4.46 -1.58
N SER A 95 -0.05 -4.17 -1.30
CA SER A 95 0.78 -4.99 -0.41
C SER A 95 0.31 -4.96 1.04
N THR A 96 -0.27 -3.86 1.48
CA THR A 96 -0.86 -3.70 2.82
C THR A 96 -2.29 -4.24 2.90
N ALA A 97 -3.07 -4.19 1.80
CA ALA A 97 -4.44 -4.68 1.77
C ALA A 97 -4.54 -6.21 1.82
N ARG A 98 -3.62 -6.92 1.15
CA ARG A 98 -3.71 -8.39 1.03
C ARG A 98 -3.56 -9.13 2.37
N PRO A 99 -2.60 -8.82 3.27
CA PRO A 99 -2.55 -9.46 4.58
C PRO A 99 -3.78 -9.15 5.45
N CYS A 100 -4.37 -7.96 5.36
CA CYS A 100 -5.61 -7.61 6.04
C CYS A 100 -6.78 -8.50 5.56
N ILE A 101 -6.99 -8.59 4.25
CA ILE A 101 -8.05 -9.42 3.66
C ILE A 101 -7.82 -10.91 3.96
N ALA A 102 -6.59 -11.39 3.84
CA ALA A 102 -6.25 -12.80 4.06
C ALA A 102 -6.49 -13.24 5.50
N LYS A 103 -6.23 -12.37 6.49
CA LYS A 103 -6.58 -12.63 7.90
C LYS A 103 -8.10 -12.81 8.05
N GLY A 104 -8.89 -11.91 7.46
CA GLY A 104 -10.35 -12.04 7.46
C GLY A 104 -10.86 -13.34 6.79
N LEU A 105 -10.19 -13.79 5.71
CA LEU A 105 -10.50 -15.09 5.09
C LEU A 105 -10.27 -16.26 6.05
N VAL A 106 -9.16 -16.25 6.78
CA VAL A 106 -8.85 -17.30 7.77
C VAL A 106 -9.88 -17.30 8.90
N ASP A 107 -10.29 -16.13 9.41
CA ASP A 107 -11.30 -16.02 10.46
C ASP A 107 -12.64 -16.63 10.00
N ILE A 108 -13.07 -16.36 8.75
CA ILE A 108 -14.27 -16.98 8.18
C ILE A 108 -14.08 -18.47 7.96
N ALA A 109 -12.91 -18.92 7.50
CA ALA A 109 -12.64 -20.35 7.32
C ALA A 109 -12.78 -21.14 8.62
N PHE A 110 -12.27 -20.61 9.72
CA PHE A 110 -12.45 -21.22 11.04
C PHE A 110 -13.92 -21.17 11.51
N LYS A 111 -14.57 -20.01 11.34
CA LYS A 111 -15.99 -19.84 11.71
C LYS A 111 -16.91 -20.81 11.00
N GLU A 112 -16.66 -21.07 9.74
CA GLU A 112 -17.47 -21.95 8.88
C GLU A 112 -17.02 -23.42 8.92
N GLY A 113 -15.91 -23.72 9.60
CA GLY A 113 -15.31 -25.06 9.62
C GLY A 113 -14.91 -25.52 8.22
N ALA A 114 -14.29 -24.63 7.45
CA ALA A 114 -13.85 -24.94 6.09
C ALA A 114 -12.63 -25.87 6.07
N ASP A 115 -12.58 -26.74 5.06
CA ASP A 115 -11.49 -27.69 4.85
C ASP A 115 -10.29 -27.07 4.10
N ALA A 116 -10.55 -26.00 3.34
CA ALA A 116 -9.52 -25.31 2.56
C ALA A 116 -9.87 -23.83 2.31
N ILE A 117 -8.85 -23.05 1.99
CA ILE A 117 -8.99 -21.65 1.50
C ILE A 117 -8.53 -21.61 0.05
N CYS A 118 -9.28 -20.90 -0.80
CA CYS A 118 -8.97 -20.71 -2.22
C CYS A 118 -8.76 -19.23 -2.52
N HIS A 119 -7.80 -18.92 -3.40
CA HIS A 119 -7.62 -17.60 -3.98
C HIS A 119 -7.44 -17.63 -5.49
N GLY A 120 -7.86 -16.55 -6.18
CA GLY A 120 -7.77 -16.42 -7.64
C GLY A 120 -6.53 -15.69 -8.14
N CYS A 121 -5.48 -15.58 -7.33
CA CYS A 121 -4.26 -14.88 -7.73
C CYS A 121 -3.49 -15.66 -8.79
N THR A 122 -3.03 -14.95 -9.83
CA THR A 122 -2.22 -15.55 -10.91
C THR A 122 -0.83 -15.93 -10.41
N GLY A 123 -0.20 -16.92 -11.05
CA GLY A 123 1.17 -17.35 -10.75
C GLY A 123 2.24 -16.29 -11.08
N LYS A 124 1.89 -15.24 -11.84
CA LYS A 124 2.77 -14.13 -12.21
C LYS A 124 2.72 -12.94 -11.23
N GLY A 125 1.73 -12.93 -10.31
CA GLY A 125 1.51 -11.84 -9.35
C GLY A 125 2.12 -12.09 -7.99
N ASN A 126 2.43 -11.01 -7.25
CA ASN A 126 2.90 -11.08 -5.88
C ASN A 126 1.78 -11.47 -4.89
N ASP A 127 0.53 -11.23 -5.25
CA ASP A 127 -0.62 -11.38 -4.36
C ASP A 127 -0.80 -12.80 -3.85
N GLN A 128 -0.50 -13.82 -4.68
CA GLN A 128 -0.49 -15.21 -4.24
C GLN A 128 0.42 -15.41 -3.02
N VAL A 129 1.59 -14.78 -3.00
CA VAL A 129 2.53 -14.89 -1.89
C VAL A 129 1.97 -14.19 -0.65
N ARG A 130 1.41 -13.00 -0.81
CA ARG A 130 0.83 -12.20 0.28
C ARG A 130 -0.33 -12.91 0.96
N PHE A 131 -1.25 -13.50 0.20
CA PHE A 131 -2.34 -14.32 0.72
C PHE A 131 -1.81 -15.57 1.43
N GLU A 132 -0.97 -16.34 0.78
CA GLU A 132 -0.52 -17.62 1.31
C GLU A 132 0.36 -17.50 2.55
N LEU A 133 1.27 -16.52 2.61
CA LEU A 133 2.08 -16.31 3.81
C LEU A 133 1.22 -15.92 5.02
N THR A 134 0.18 -15.12 4.81
CA THR A 134 -0.78 -14.78 5.86
C THR A 134 -1.58 -16.01 6.30
N ILE A 135 -2.11 -16.78 5.34
CA ILE A 135 -2.83 -18.02 5.65
C ILE A 135 -1.93 -19.01 6.41
N LYS A 136 -0.69 -19.18 5.97
CA LYS A 136 0.29 -20.06 6.66
C LYS A 136 0.60 -19.60 8.08
N HIS A 137 0.60 -18.30 8.33
CA HIS A 137 0.82 -17.77 9.68
C HIS A 137 -0.33 -18.14 10.64
N PHE A 138 -1.58 -17.90 10.24
CA PHE A 138 -2.74 -18.09 11.11
C PHE A 138 -3.34 -19.51 11.06
N ALA A 139 -3.18 -20.20 9.94
CA ALA A 139 -3.74 -21.51 9.68
C ALA A 139 -2.70 -22.45 9.01
N PRO A 140 -1.60 -22.82 9.69
CA PRO A 140 -0.44 -23.50 9.07
C PRO A 140 -0.77 -24.87 8.46
N ASN A 141 -1.85 -25.50 8.91
CA ASN A 141 -2.29 -26.81 8.41
C ASN A 141 -3.48 -26.71 7.42
N MET A 142 -3.98 -25.50 7.11
CA MET A 142 -5.08 -25.28 6.20
C MET A 142 -4.61 -25.48 4.75
N PRO A 143 -5.19 -26.40 3.97
CA PRO A 143 -4.93 -26.53 2.55
C PRO A 143 -5.26 -25.23 1.80
N ILE A 144 -4.38 -24.85 0.86
CA ILE A 144 -4.58 -23.69 -0.01
C ILE A 144 -4.80 -24.19 -1.43
N ILE A 145 -5.88 -23.75 -2.05
CA ILE A 145 -6.21 -24.03 -3.44
C ILE A 145 -5.91 -22.79 -4.27
N ALA A 146 -5.08 -22.94 -5.29
CA ALA A 146 -4.71 -21.89 -6.21
C ALA A 146 -4.96 -22.34 -7.66
N PRO A 147 -6.16 -22.14 -8.22
CA PRO A 147 -6.57 -22.67 -9.51
C PRO A 147 -5.60 -22.36 -10.65
N TRP A 148 -5.05 -21.16 -10.70
CA TRP A 148 -4.05 -20.76 -11.70
C TRP A 148 -2.80 -21.66 -11.78
N ARG A 149 -2.56 -22.48 -10.77
CA ARG A 149 -1.48 -23.49 -10.74
C ARG A 149 -1.97 -24.90 -11.06
N GLU A 150 -3.28 -25.11 -11.18
CA GLU A 150 -3.91 -26.42 -11.30
C GLU A 150 -4.74 -26.61 -12.58
N TRP A 151 -5.37 -25.56 -13.08
CA TRP A 151 -6.27 -25.63 -14.23
C TRP A 151 -5.54 -25.47 -15.57
N ASP A 152 -6.25 -25.86 -16.65
CA ASP A 152 -5.70 -25.76 -18.01
C ASP A 152 -6.01 -24.43 -18.71
N ILE A 153 -6.78 -23.54 -18.08
CA ILE A 153 -7.12 -22.20 -18.58
C ILE A 153 -5.85 -21.35 -18.60
N LYS A 154 -5.45 -20.84 -19.78
CA LYS A 154 -4.17 -20.14 -19.97
C LYS A 154 -4.32 -18.70 -20.43
N SER A 155 -5.49 -18.30 -20.89
CA SER A 155 -5.75 -16.97 -21.42
C SER A 155 -7.07 -16.42 -20.92
N ARG A 156 -7.19 -15.08 -21.03
CA ARG A 156 -8.44 -14.37 -20.69
C ARG A 156 -9.60 -14.77 -21.61
N GLU A 157 -9.29 -15.09 -22.86
CA GLU A 157 -10.28 -15.60 -23.82
C GLU A 157 -10.87 -16.92 -23.34
N GLU A 158 -10.04 -17.85 -22.91
CA GLU A 158 -10.47 -19.14 -22.34
C GLU A 158 -11.27 -18.97 -21.05
N GLU A 159 -10.93 -17.98 -20.21
CA GLU A 159 -11.74 -17.65 -19.03
C GLU A 159 -13.14 -17.16 -19.41
N ILE A 160 -13.24 -16.32 -20.46
CA ILE A 160 -14.51 -15.81 -20.97
C ILE A 160 -15.36 -16.97 -21.53
N GLU A 161 -14.75 -17.84 -22.35
CA GLU A 161 -15.43 -19.03 -22.89
C GLU A 161 -15.95 -19.95 -21.79
N TYR A 162 -15.14 -20.18 -20.74
CA TYR A 162 -15.53 -20.95 -19.57
C TYR A 162 -16.72 -20.29 -18.83
N ALA A 163 -16.66 -18.97 -18.64
CA ALA A 163 -17.70 -18.22 -17.98
C ALA A 163 -19.03 -18.24 -18.78
N GLU A 164 -18.97 -18.11 -20.11
CA GLU A 164 -20.13 -18.20 -20.99
C GLU A 164 -20.76 -19.61 -20.93
N ALA A 165 -19.94 -20.66 -20.97
CA ALA A 165 -20.41 -22.06 -20.86
C ALA A 165 -21.14 -22.34 -19.53
N HIS A 166 -20.77 -21.62 -18.46
CA HIS A 166 -21.38 -21.72 -17.12
C HIS A 166 -22.45 -20.66 -16.85
N SER A 167 -22.83 -19.84 -17.86
CA SER A 167 -23.81 -18.75 -17.72
C SER A 167 -23.49 -17.76 -16.60
N ILE A 168 -22.19 -17.48 -16.37
CA ILE A 168 -21.74 -16.52 -15.37
C ILE A 168 -22.01 -15.10 -15.90
N PRO A 169 -22.69 -14.22 -15.12
CA PRO A 169 -22.95 -12.85 -15.56
C PRO A 169 -21.65 -12.04 -15.59
N LEU A 170 -21.21 -11.64 -16.79
CA LEU A 170 -20.01 -10.85 -16.99
C LEU A 170 -20.36 -9.45 -17.50
N LYS A 171 -19.76 -8.42 -16.88
CA LYS A 171 -19.73 -7.04 -17.42
C LYS A 171 -18.35 -6.84 -18.06
N ILE A 172 -18.15 -7.34 -19.30
CA ILE A 172 -16.84 -7.21 -19.98
C ILE A 172 -16.94 -6.19 -21.10
N ASN A 173 -16.05 -5.20 -21.08
CA ASN A 173 -15.74 -4.36 -22.23
C ASN A 173 -14.30 -4.68 -22.67
N ARG A 174 -14.12 -5.30 -23.83
CA ARG A 174 -12.82 -5.85 -24.32
C ARG A 174 -11.80 -4.76 -24.65
N GLU A 175 -12.22 -3.50 -24.88
CA GLU A 175 -11.36 -2.48 -25.46
C GLU A 175 -10.71 -1.51 -24.43
N THR A 176 -11.17 -1.49 -23.20
CA THR A 176 -10.74 -0.47 -22.20
C THR A 176 -10.37 -1.06 -20.84
N ASN A 177 -10.11 -2.35 -20.77
CA ASN A 177 -10.05 -3.06 -19.50
C ASN A 177 -8.61 -3.24 -19.00
N TYR A 178 -8.00 -2.15 -18.48
CA TYR A 178 -6.80 -2.27 -17.65
C TYR A 178 -7.07 -3.18 -16.47
N SER A 179 -6.07 -3.94 -16.04
CA SER A 179 -6.10 -4.61 -14.74
C SER A 179 -6.01 -3.53 -13.67
N LYS A 180 -7.04 -3.43 -12.83
CA LYS A 180 -7.15 -2.42 -11.77
C LYS A 180 -7.25 -3.09 -10.41
N ASP A 181 -6.61 -2.50 -9.41
CA ASP A 181 -6.79 -2.85 -8.00
C ASP A 181 -7.03 -1.56 -7.21
N LYS A 182 -8.23 -1.45 -6.64
CA LYS A 182 -8.72 -0.26 -5.95
C LYS A 182 -8.92 -0.56 -4.46
N ASN A 183 -8.47 0.36 -3.64
CA ASN A 183 -8.81 0.43 -2.22
C ASN A 183 -8.81 1.89 -1.75
N LEU A 184 -9.08 2.14 -0.47
CA LEU A 184 -9.12 3.52 0.04
C LEU A 184 -7.77 4.27 -0.04
N TRP A 185 -6.66 3.55 -0.18
CA TRP A 185 -5.32 4.13 -0.22
C TRP A 185 -4.86 4.47 -1.63
N HIS A 186 -5.18 3.60 -2.60
CA HIS A 186 -4.71 3.76 -3.97
C HIS A 186 -5.62 3.11 -5.02
N LEU A 187 -5.33 3.39 -6.27
CA LEU A 187 -5.75 2.64 -7.45
C LEU A 187 -4.53 2.34 -8.32
N SER A 188 -4.38 1.09 -8.75
CA SER A 188 -3.37 0.69 -9.74
C SER A 188 -3.98 0.44 -11.11
N HIS A 189 -3.19 0.67 -12.16
CA HIS A 189 -3.49 0.37 -13.55
C HIS A 189 -2.35 -0.43 -14.15
N GLU A 190 -2.64 -1.60 -14.73
CA GLU A 190 -1.67 -2.47 -15.39
C GLU A 190 -2.23 -3.02 -16.70
N GLY A 191 -1.35 -3.43 -17.61
CA GLY A 191 -1.72 -4.12 -18.85
C GLY A 191 -1.97 -3.18 -20.04
N LEU A 192 -2.46 -3.75 -21.14
CA LEU A 192 -2.74 -3.05 -22.41
C LEU A 192 -1.52 -2.27 -22.93
N ASP A 193 -1.72 -1.01 -23.33
CA ASP A 193 -0.67 -0.11 -23.84
C ASP A 193 0.42 0.23 -22.82
N LEU A 194 0.17 0.03 -21.52
CA LEU A 194 1.18 0.19 -20.47
C LEU A 194 2.25 -0.93 -20.46
N GLU A 195 2.00 -2.06 -21.12
CA GLU A 195 3.00 -3.13 -21.23
C GLU A 195 4.22 -2.72 -22.07
N ASP A 196 4.05 -1.78 -23.00
CA ASP A 196 5.16 -1.16 -23.73
C ASP A 196 5.66 0.07 -22.96
N THR A 197 6.86 0.00 -22.41
CA THR A 197 7.48 1.08 -21.64
C THR A 197 7.79 2.34 -22.44
N ASN A 198 7.68 2.31 -23.78
CA ASN A 198 7.81 3.50 -24.63
C ASN A 198 6.51 4.31 -24.72
N ASN A 199 5.37 3.75 -24.28
CA ASN A 199 4.11 4.47 -24.30
C ASN A 199 3.98 5.36 -23.06
N GLU A 200 3.57 6.62 -23.28
CA GLU A 200 3.18 7.53 -22.21
C GLU A 200 1.81 7.12 -21.64
N PRO A 201 1.62 7.12 -20.30
CA PRO A 201 0.30 6.91 -19.71
C PRO A 201 -0.68 8.01 -20.17
N THR A 202 -1.84 7.60 -20.62
CA THR A 202 -2.86 8.52 -21.15
C THR A 202 -3.72 9.14 -20.04
N TYR A 203 -3.12 9.97 -19.17
CA TYR A 203 -3.78 10.56 -18.00
C TYR A 203 -5.04 11.39 -18.37
N GLU A 204 -5.03 12.06 -19.53
CA GLU A 204 -6.15 12.88 -20.02
C GLU A 204 -7.24 12.06 -20.72
N LYS A 205 -7.02 10.75 -20.93
CA LYS A 205 -8.06 9.89 -21.50
C LYS A 205 -9.21 9.72 -20.50
N LYS A 206 -10.39 10.10 -20.90
CA LYS A 206 -11.59 10.01 -20.07
C LYS A 206 -11.77 8.59 -19.50
N GLY A 207 -11.83 8.49 -18.16
CA GLY A 207 -12.02 7.24 -17.42
C GLY A 207 -10.74 6.42 -17.23
N PHE A 208 -9.56 6.95 -17.56
CA PHE A 208 -8.29 6.37 -17.15
C PHE A 208 -8.07 6.63 -15.66
N LEU A 209 -7.98 7.90 -15.24
CA LEU A 209 -7.91 8.28 -13.84
C LEU A 209 -9.29 8.20 -13.17
N GLU A 210 -9.33 7.67 -11.95
CA GLU A 210 -10.56 7.53 -11.15
C GLU A 210 -10.48 8.22 -9.78
N MET A 211 -9.27 8.46 -9.27
CA MET A 211 -9.07 9.12 -7.98
C MET A 211 -8.74 10.61 -8.13
N GLY A 212 -8.47 11.07 -9.34
CA GLY A 212 -8.11 12.47 -9.58
C GLY A 212 -8.14 12.88 -11.03
N VAL A 213 -7.42 13.96 -11.31
CA VAL A 213 -7.23 14.55 -12.64
C VAL A 213 -5.75 14.64 -12.97
N SER A 214 -5.40 14.80 -14.24
CA SER A 214 -4.02 15.08 -14.61
C SER A 214 -3.56 16.45 -14.06
N PRO A 215 -2.27 16.67 -13.85
CA PRO A 215 -1.76 17.98 -13.43
C PRO A 215 -2.12 19.13 -14.38
N ILE A 216 -2.33 18.83 -15.66
CA ILE A 216 -2.72 19.83 -16.67
C ILE A 216 -4.16 20.31 -16.41
N GLU A 217 -5.05 19.38 -16.05
CA GLU A 217 -6.47 19.66 -15.78
C GLU A 217 -6.73 20.20 -14.37
N ALA A 218 -5.71 20.12 -13.47
CA ALA A 218 -5.82 20.62 -12.11
C ALA A 218 -5.99 22.16 -12.07
N PRO A 219 -6.66 22.69 -11.00
CA PRO A 219 -6.91 24.14 -10.87
C PRO A 219 -5.65 24.98 -10.91
N ASP A 220 -5.77 26.22 -11.43
CA ASP A 220 -4.71 27.22 -11.40
C ASP A 220 -4.52 27.89 -10.03
N GLU A 221 -5.49 27.73 -9.13
CA GLU A 221 -5.40 28.21 -7.76
C GLU A 221 -4.94 27.07 -6.83
N PRO A 222 -3.95 27.31 -5.98
CA PRO A 222 -3.44 26.29 -5.05
C PRO A 222 -4.44 25.99 -3.93
N THR A 223 -4.44 24.74 -3.47
CA THR A 223 -5.17 24.33 -2.27
C THR A 223 -4.21 24.22 -1.09
N TYR A 224 -4.54 24.87 0.03
CA TYR A 224 -3.77 24.71 1.28
C TYR A 224 -4.45 23.70 2.19
N VAL A 225 -3.66 22.86 2.84
CA VAL A 225 -4.11 21.90 3.85
C VAL A 225 -3.20 21.98 5.08
N THR A 226 -3.79 21.82 6.26
CA THR A 226 -3.07 21.73 7.53
C THR A 226 -3.39 20.39 8.18
N LEU A 227 -2.37 19.55 8.35
CA LEU A 227 -2.46 18.24 9.00
C LEU A 227 -1.89 18.33 10.42
N GLU A 228 -2.63 17.82 11.39
CA GLU A 228 -2.16 17.67 12.77
C GLU A 228 -1.87 16.20 13.06
N PHE A 229 -0.78 15.97 13.77
CA PHE A 229 -0.30 14.63 14.14
C PHE A 229 -0.12 14.53 15.66
N GLU A 230 -0.46 13.37 16.20
CA GLU A 230 -0.14 12.96 17.57
C GLU A 230 0.63 11.62 17.51
N LYS A 231 1.88 11.61 17.97
CA LYS A 231 2.76 10.41 17.93
C LYS A 231 2.84 9.74 16.55
N GLY A 232 2.97 10.56 15.52
CA GLY A 232 3.06 10.12 14.13
C GLY A 232 1.74 9.69 13.48
N VAL A 233 0.62 9.75 14.20
CA VAL A 233 -0.72 9.44 13.68
C VAL A 233 -1.44 10.74 13.30
N PRO A 234 -2.03 10.87 12.10
CA PRO A 234 -2.82 12.04 11.74
C PRO A 234 -4.15 12.05 12.53
N VAL A 235 -4.47 13.18 13.16
CA VAL A 235 -5.63 13.32 14.07
C VAL A 235 -6.57 14.46 13.69
N ALA A 236 -6.13 15.41 12.86
CA ALA A 236 -6.99 16.48 12.37
C ALA A 236 -6.54 16.97 10.98
N LEU A 237 -7.49 17.48 10.22
CA LEU A 237 -7.29 18.16 8.94
C LEU A 237 -8.00 19.52 9.01
N ASP A 238 -7.23 20.59 8.73
CA ASP A 238 -7.71 21.99 8.76
C ASP A 238 -8.44 22.36 10.06
N GLY A 239 -7.93 21.82 11.20
CA GLY A 239 -8.47 22.05 12.54
C GLY A 239 -9.68 21.17 12.91
N GLU A 240 -10.18 20.35 11.99
CA GLU A 240 -11.27 19.41 12.25
C GLU A 240 -10.71 18.04 12.65
N LYS A 241 -10.97 17.61 13.90
CA LYS A 241 -10.58 16.28 14.40
C LYS A 241 -11.42 15.19 13.76
N MET A 242 -10.75 14.15 13.28
CA MET A 242 -11.39 12.99 12.65
C MET A 242 -10.48 11.76 12.70
N SER A 243 -11.01 10.57 12.37
CA SER A 243 -10.21 9.35 12.26
C SER A 243 -9.21 9.44 11.11
N ALA A 244 -8.10 8.69 11.21
CA ALA A 244 -7.10 8.62 10.14
C ALA A 244 -7.72 8.19 8.79
N LYS A 245 -8.70 7.26 8.81
CA LYS A 245 -9.48 6.88 7.63
C LYS A 245 -10.15 8.10 6.98
N ASN A 246 -10.86 8.91 7.75
CA ASN A 246 -11.57 10.06 7.21
C ASN A 246 -10.61 11.13 6.70
N ILE A 247 -9.45 11.31 7.34
CA ILE A 247 -8.37 12.17 6.84
C ILE A 247 -7.90 11.70 5.47
N ILE A 248 -7.61 10.41 5.32
CA ILE A 248 -7.16 9.82 4.05
C ILE A 248 -8.20 10.06 2.95
N LEU A 249 -9.48 9.80 3.22
CA LEU A 249 -10.55 10.00 2.25
C LEU A 249 -10.65 11.47 1.80
N LYS A 250 -10.62 12.43 2.75
CA LYS A 250 -10.62 13.87 2.41
C LYS A 250 -9.34 14.27 1.64
N LEU A 251 -8.19 13.71 2.00
CA LEU A 251 -6.94 13.96 1.28
C LEU A 251 -6.94 13.36 -0.14
N ASN A 252 -7.63 12.23 -0.35
CA ASN A 252 -7.83 11.67 -1.68
C ASN A 252 -8.61 12.64 -2.57
N GLU A 253 -9.69 13.24 -2.06
CA GLU A 253 -10.48 14.24 -2.78
C GLU A 253 -9.66 15.50 -3.12
N LEU A 254 -9.00 16.07 -2.10
CA LEU A 254 -8.20 17.28 -2.26
C LEU A 254 -6.97 17.05 -3.14
N GLY A 255 -6.27 15.94 -2.93
CA GLY A 255 -5.09 15.57 -3.71
C GLY A 255 -5.44 15.23 -5.14
N GLY A 256 -6.48 14.42 -5.35
CA GLY A 256 -6.96 14.06 -6.69
C GLY A 256 -7.38 15.28 -7.51
N LYS A 257 -8.14 16.21 -6.91
CA LYS A 257 -8.49 17.48 -7.54
C LYS A 257 -7.27 18.29 -7.98
N ASN A 258 -6.16 18.20 -7.28
CA ASN A 258 -4.92 18.94 -7.57
C ASN A 258 -3.90 18.14 -8.38
N GLY A 259 -4.27 16.98 -8.92
CA GLY A 259 -3.41 16.12 -9.73
C GLY A 259 -2.27 15.47 -8.95
N ILE A 260 -2.42 15.31 -7.63
CA ILE A 260 -1.39 14.74 -6.74
C ILE A 260 -1.44 13.21 -6.79
N GLY A 261 -0.27 12.57 -6.68
CA GLY A 261 -0.15 11.14 -6.41
C GLY A 261 -0.20 10.24 -7.64
N LEU A 262 0.07 10.78 -8.82
CA LEU A 262 0.27 9.98 -10.03
C LEU A 262 1.71 9.45 -10.06
N LEU A 263 1.86 8.15 -10.27
CA LEU A 263 3.15 7.48 -10.32
C LEU A 263 3.14 6.43 -11.44
N ASP A 264 4.13 6.50 -12.33
CA ASP A 264 4.40 5.50 -13.37
C ASP A 264 5.76 4.88 -13.08
N ILE A 265 5.81 3.59 -12.76
CA ILE A 265 7.04 2.89 -12.41
C ILE A 265 7.13 1.50 -13.04
N VAL A 266 8.36 1.05 -13.22
CA VAL A 266 8.69 -0.35 -13.49
C VAL A 266 9.31 -0.95 -12.25
N GLU A 267 8.52 -1.70 -11.49
CA GLU A 267 8.91 -2.31 -10.22
C GLU A 267 9.46 -3.73 -10.39
N ASN A 268 10.24 -4.17 -9.41
CA ASN A 268 10.73 -5.55 -9.34
C ASN A 268 9.78 -6.41 -8.51
N ARG A 269 9.05 -7.31 -9.17
CA ARG A 269 8.15 -8.25 -8.47
C ARG A 269 8.95 -9.31 -7.70
N LEU A 270 8.41 -9.75 -6.56
CA LEU A 270 8.97 -10.83 -5.75
C LEU A 270 9.17 -12.11 -6.55
N VAL A 271 8.29 -12.40 -7.50
CA VAL A 271 8.36 -13.58 -8.39
C VAL A 271 9.43 -13.45 -9.49
N GLY A 272 10.24 -12.40 -9.46
CA GLY A 272 11.50 -12.28 -10.25
C GLY A 272 11.39 -11.52 -11.56
N MET A 273 10.20 -11.03 -11.96
CA MET A 273 10.03 -10.23 -13.17
C MET A 273 9.86 -8.74 -12.85
N LYS A 274 10.17 -7.88 -13.83
CA LYS A 274 9.79 -6.48 -13.80
C LYS A 274 8.35 -6.33 -14.30
N CYS A 275 7.61 -5.41 -13.70
CA CYS A 275 6.26 -5.08 -14.12
C CYS A 275 6.05 -3.57 -14.05
N ARG A 276 5.41 -2.99 -15.07
CA ARG A 276 5.01 -1.59 -15.05
C ARG A 276 3.62 -1.43 -14.47
N GLY A 277 3.47 -0.50 -13.55
CA GLY A 277 2.20 -0.07 -12.99
C GLY A 277 2.09 1.44 -12.96
N VAL A 278 0.90 1.94 -13.21
CA VAL A 278 0.53 3.34 -13.00
C VAL A 278 -0.38 3.40 -11.79
N TYR A 279 -0.04 4.26 -10.83
CA TYR A 279 -0.71 4.35 -9.54
C TYR A 279 -1.31 5.73 -9.32
N GLU A 280 -2.50 5.76 -8.72
CA GLU A 280 -3.12 6.95 -8.15
C GLU A 280 -3.13 6.79 -6.63
N THR A 281 -2.37 7.62 -5.91
CA THR A 281 -2.28 7.57 -4.43
C THR A 281 -2.29 9.00 -3.86
N PRO A 282 -3.34 9.79 -4.12
CA PRO A 282 -3.32 11.22 -3.82
C PRO A 282 -3.20 11.52 -2.32
N GLY A 283 -4.05 10.94 -1.50
CA GLY A 283 -4.02 11.15 -0.04
C GLY A 283 -2.77 10.60 0.60
N GLY A 284 -2.33 9.42 0.17
CA GLY A 284 -1.12 8.79 0.67
C GLY A 284 0.12 9.63 0.42
N THR A 285 0.28 10.17 -0.79
CA THR A 285 1.40 11.03 -1.15
C THR A 285 1.45 12.29 -0.30
N ILE A 286 0.29 12.92 -0.04
CA ILE A 286 0.20 14.09 0.86
C ILE A 286 0.58 13.71 2.28
N LEU A 287 0.06 12.61 2.77
CA LEU A 287 0.26 12.15 4.15
C LEU A 287 1.73 11.79 4.42
N TYR A 288 2.40 11.08 3.51
CA TYR A 288 3.82 10.79 3.61
C TYR A 288 4.66 12.07 3.62
N LYS A 289 4.34 13.04 2.75
CA LYS A 289 5.07 14.32 2.72
C LYS A 289 4.87 15.14 3.98
N ALA A 290 3.68 15.16 4.54
CA ALA A 290 3.41 15.84 5.80
C ALA A 290 4.16 15.17 6.96
N HIS A 291 4.09 13.85 7.07
CA HIS A 291 4.75 13.10 8.14
C HIS A 291 6.27 13.24 8.10
N GLU A 292 6.92 13.08 6.92
CA GLU A 292 8.34 13.32 6.72
C GLU A 292 8.74 14.73 7.14
N THR A 293 7.90 15.72 6.79
CA THR A 293 8.16 17.13 7.13
C THR A 293 8.16 17.35 8.65
N LEU A 294 7.22 16.74 9.38
CA LEU A 294 7.16 16.83 10.82
C LEU A 294 8.34 16.09 11.50
N GLU A 295 8.68 14.89 11.04
CA GLU A 295 9.83 14.14 11.53
C GLU A 295 11.13 14.94 11.43
N SER A 296 11.28 15.72 10.36
CA SER A 296 12.51 16.49 10.11
C SER A 296 12.85 17.51 11.22
N ILE A 297 11.85 17.91 12.01
CA ILE A 297 12.07 18.82 13.14
C ILE A 297 11.98 18.14 14.53
N CYS A 298 11.41 16.93 14.59
CA CYS A 298 11.18 16.20 15.85
C CYS A 298 12.23 15.13 16.16
N LEU A 299 12.89 14.58 15.12
CA LEU A 299 13.87 13.51 15.29
C LEU A 299 15.31 14.07 15.26
N ASP A 300 16.17 13.55 16.15
CA ASP A 300 17.58 13.77 16.05
C ASP A 300 18.19 13.07 14.82
N LYS A 301 19.38 13.56 14.40
CA LYS A 301 20.05 13.06 13.19
C LYS A 301 20.25 11.54 13.18
N MET A 302 20.70 10.96 14.29
CA MET A 302 21.04 9.54 14.34
C MET A 302 19.80 8.67 14.25
N THR A 303 18.75 9.02 14.99
CA THR A 303 17.45 8.34 14.96
C THR A 303 16.81 8.44 13.57
N MET A 304 16.79 9.64 12.98
CA MET A 304 16.21 9.85 11.65
C MET A 304 16.93 9.02 10.57
N HIS A 305 18.27 9.08 10.55
CA HIS A 305 19.05 8.33 9.53
C HIS A 305 18.91 6.82 9.70
N GLU A 306 18.85 6.31 10.94
CA GLU A 306 18.64 4.87 11.15
C GLU A 306 17.23 4.44 10.74
N LYS A 307 16.20 5.22 11.09
CA LYS A 307 14.83 4.98 10.63
C LYS A 307 14.76 4.94 9.10
N GLN A 308 15.42 5.86 8.40
CA GLN A 308 15.46 5.88 6.92
C GLN A 308 16.11 4.64 6.33
N ARG A 309 17.17 4.08 6.95
CA ARG A 309 17.76 2.82 6.50
C ARG A 309 16.81 1.64 6.70
N LEU A 310 16.19 1.58 7.87
CA LEU A 310 15.27 0.50 8.24
C LEU A 310 13.94 0.57 7.48
N SER A 311 13.54 1.76 6.98
CA SER A 311 12.33 1.91 6.17
C SER A 311 12.36 1.09 4.88
N ILE A 312 13.54 0.94 4.27
CA ILE A 312 13.75 0.11 3.07
C ILE A 312 13.46 -1.36 3.40
N THR A 313 14.05 -1.87 4.49
CA THR A 313 13.78 -3.25 4.94
C THR A 313 12.31 -3.45 5.31
N PHE A 314 11.70 -2.47 5.97
CA PHE A 314 10.27 -2.51 6.29
C PHE A 314 9.43 -2.60 5.01
N ALA A 315 9.73 -1.77 4.01
CA ALA A 315 9.04 -1.76 2.72
C ALA A 315 9.15 -3.10 1.99
N GLU A 316 10.35 -3.69 1.95
CA GLU A 316 10.57 -5.01 1.37
C GLU A 316 9.76 -6.11 2.07
N LEU A 317 9.71 -6.12 3.40
CA LEU A 317 8.91 -7.09 4.16
C LEU A 317 7.42 -6.97 3.82
N VAL A 318 6.89 -5.73 3.75
CA VAL A 318 5.50 -5.47 3.38
C VAL A 318 5.23 -5.90 1.93
N TYR A 319 6.09 -5.48 1.00
CA TYR A 319 5.96 -5.81 -0.43
C TYR A 319 5.96 -7.33 -0.66
N ASN A 320 6.83 -8.05 0.07
CA ASN A 320 7.02 -9.49 0.00
C ASN A 320 5.96 -10.31 0.78
N GLY A 321 4.94 -9.67 1.35
CA GLY A 321 3.88 -10.34 2.11
C GLY A 321 4.31 -10.87 3.47
N GLN A 322 5.42 -10.39 4.02
CA GLN A 322 6.00 -10.82 5.30
C GLN A 322 5.49 -9.96 6.48
N TRP A 323 4.21 -9.55 6.43
CA TRP A 323 3.60 -8.70 7.45
C TRP A 323 3.66 -9.33 8.85
N PHE A 324 3.36 -10.61 8.96
CA PHE A 324 3.28 -11.34 10.22
C PHE A 324 4.60 -12.06 10.55
N THR A 325 5.73 -11.35 10.47
CA THR A 325 7.05 -11.89 10.79
C THR A 325 7.68 -11.19 11.97
N PRO A 326 8.49 -11.90 12.81
CA PRO A 326 9.15 -11.27 13.94
C PRO A 326 10.01 -10.06 13.59
N LEU A 327 10.65 -10.06 12.40
CA LEU A 327 11.45 -8.92 11.96
C LEU A 327 10.59 -7.68 11.71
N ARG A 328 9.45 -7.82 11.00
CA ARG A 328 8.53 -6.70 10.78
C ARG A 328 8.00 -6.16 12.12
N GLU A 329 7.65 -7.03 13.06
CA GLU A 329 7.18 -6.63 14.40
C GLU A 329 8.25 -5.87 15.18
N ALA A 330 9.50 -6.35 15.17
CA ALA A 330 10.63 -5.66 15.80
C ALA A 330 10.87 -4.28 15.19
N LEU A 331 10.79 -4.16 13.85
CA LEU A 331 10.90 -2.88 13.16
C LEU A 331 9.73 -1.95 13.50
N SER A 332 8.50 -2.46 13.62
CA SER A 332 7.35 -1.66 14.07
C SER A 332 7.57 -1.11 15.48
N ALA A 333 8.06 -1.91 16.41
CA ALA A 333 8.35 -1.47 17.77
C ALA A 333 9.44 -0.37 17.80
N PHE A 334 10.48 -0.52 16.95
CA PHE A 334 11.48 0.54 16.77
C PHE A 334 10.85 1.82 16.23
N VAL A 335 10.06 1.71 15.16
CA VAL A 335 9.36 2.85 14.56
C VAL A 335 8.46 3.53 15.57
N ASP A 336 7.60 2.79 16.29
CA ASP A 336 6.70 3.34 17.29
C ASP A 336 7.43 4.13 18.37
N LYS A 337 8.60 3.64 18.80
CA LYS A 337 9.45 4.35 19.76
C LYS A 337 9.95 5.68 19.20
N THR A 338 10.30 5.75 17.92
CA THR A 338 10.74 7.01 17.29
C THR A 338 9.60 8.03 17.17
N GLN A 339 8.34 7.57 17.11
CA GLN A 339 7.17 8.43 16.90
C GLN A 339 6.63 9.10 18.16
N GLU A 340 7.06 8.70 19.36
CA GLU A 340 6.50 9.22 20.62
C GLU A 340 6.47 10.77 20.71
N LYS A 341 7.40 11.45 20.03
CA LYS A 341 7.50 12.92 19.99
C LYS A 341 7.15 13.54 18.63
N VAL A 342 6.76 12.74 17.65
CA VAL A 342 6.33 13.24 16.34
C VAL A 342 4.89 13.74 16.46
N THR A 343 4.74 14.91 17.06
CA THR A 343 3.46 15.56 17.38
C THR A 343 3.56 17.04 17.01
N GLY A 344 2.55 17.54 16.30
CA GLY A 344 2.54 18.92 15.82
C GLY A 344 1.68 19.06 14.56
N TYR A 345 1.89 20.15 13.82
CA TYR A 345 1.15 20.37 12.59
C TYR A 345 2.06 20.67 11.40
N VAL A 346 1.58 20.33 10.21
CA VAL A 346 2.23 20.61 8.93
C VAL A 346 1.24 21.29 8.00
N LYS A 347 1.62 22.44 7.46
CA LYS A 347 0.88 23.13 6.40
C LYS A 347 1.53 22.85 5.05
N LEU A 348 0.73 22.39 4.10
CA LEU A 348 1.13 22.08 2.74
C LEU A 348 0.32 22.90 1.73
N LYS A 349 0.94 23.20 0.59
CA LYS A 349 0.30 23.80 -0.57
C LYS A 349 0.29 22.77 -1.71
N LEU A 350 -0.89 22.40 -2.16
CA LEU A 350 -1.13 21.46 -3.26
C LEU A 350 -1.34 22.26 -4.54
N TYR A 351 -0.57 21.98 -5.58
CA TYR A 351 -0.67 22.72 -6.83
C TYR A 351 -0.15 21.89 -8.01
N LYS A 352 -1.02 21.57 -8.94
CA LYS A 352 -0.68 20.93 -10.23
C LYS A 352 0.32 19.77 -10.09
N GLY A 353 -0.06 18.75 -9.34
CA GLY A 353 0.76 17.56 -9.11
C GLY A 353 1.86 17.72 -8.06
N ASN A 354 2.08 18.92 -7.52
CA ASN A 354 3.17 19.19 -6.58
C ASN A 354 2.66 19.42 -5.16
N ILE A 355 3.44 18.99 -4.18
CA ILE A 355 3.23 19.23 -2.76
C ILE A 355 4.37 20.11 -2.25
N ILE A 356 4.04 21.32 -1.82
CA ILE A 356 5.00 22.35 -1.40
C ILE A 356 4.80 22.58 0.10
N LYS A 357 5.90 22.51 0.88
CA LYS A 357 5.88 22.85 2.31
C LYS A 357 5.52 24.33 2.49
N ALA A 358 4.52 24.60 3.32
CA ALA A 358 4.06 25.95 3.65
C ALA A 358 4.25 26.31 5.13
N GLY A 359 4.62 25.35 5.98
CA GLY A 359 4.96 25.55 7.38
C GLY A 359 4.96 24.24 8.15
N VAL A 360 5.65 24.21 9.29
CA VAL A 360 5.65 23.09 10.23
C VAL A 360 5.98 23.62 11.62
N ASP A 361 5.33 23.08 12.64
CA ASP A 361 5.61 23.38 14.02
C ASP A 361 5.33 22.19 14.94
N SER A 362 6.06 22.09 16.05
CA SER A 362 5.94 21.02 17.03
C SER A 362 6.39 21.50 18.40
N PRO A 363 5.68 21.14 19.48
CA PRO A 363 6.17 21.36 20.85
C PRO A 363 7.41 20.53 21.19
N TYR A 364 7.75 19.56 20.34
CA TYR A 364 8.94 18.70 20.46
C TYR A 364 10.01 19.01 19.41
N SER A 365 9.93 20.20 18.78
CA SER A 365 10.91 20.62 17.78
C SER A 365 12.33 20.67 18.36
N LEU A 366 13.27 20.05 17.66
CA LEU A 366 14.71 20.16 17.93
C LEU A 366 15.35 21.33 17.15
N TYR A 367 14.57 21.99 16.29
CA TYR A 367 15.01 23.21 15.63
C TYR A 367 14.87 24.38 16.60
N SER A 368 16.00 24.96 16.99
CA SER A 368 16.06 26.18 17.80
C SER A 368 16.39 27.35 16.90
N GLU A 369 15.47 28.29 16.75
CA GLU A 369 15.69 29.51 15.99
C GLU A 369 16.80 30.34 16.58
N GLU A 370 16.87 30.42 17.91
CA GLU A 370 17.90 31.15 18.66
C GLU A 370 19.35 30.67 18.36
N ILE A 371 19.51 29.32 18.17
CA ILE A 371 20.80 28.71 17.86
C ILE A 371 21.09 28.76 16.37
N ALA A 372 20.09 28.52 15.53
CA ALA A 372 20.23 28.38 14.08
C ALA A 372 20.25 29.70 13.33
N THR A 373 20.00 30.83 14.02
CA THR A 373 19.98 32.15 13.40
C THR A 373 21.36 32.55 12.83
N PHE A 374 21.36 33.31 11.74
CA PHE A 374 22.55 33.98 11.20
C PHE A 374 22.82 35.33 11.89
N GLY A 375 21.96 35.76 12.81
CA GLY A 375 22.16 36.93 13.65
C GLY A 375 22.99 36.65 14.90
N GLU A 376 22.86 37.51 15.91
CA GLU A 376 23.49 37.28 17.21
C GLU A 376 22.84 36.08 17.91
N SER A 377 23.65 35.17 18.43
CA SER A 377 23.21 34.00 19.20
C SER A 377 24.21 33.68 20.31
N ASP A 378 23.75 32.97 21.33
CA ASP A 378 24.60 32.47 22.42
C ASP A 378 25.48 31.28 22.01
N TYR A 379 25.44 30.85 20.74
CA TYR A 379 26.28 29.76 20.24
C TYR A 379 27.73 30.20 20.10
N ASP A 380 28.63 29.57 20.86
CA ASP A 380 30.06 29.83 20.75
C ASP A 380 30.65 29.15 19.50
N GLN A 381 30.92 29.95 18.49
CA GLN A 381 31.50 29.47 17.23
C GLN A 381 32.93 28.92 17.40
N GLN A 382 33.65 29.23 18.49
CA GLN A 382 35.00 28.72 18.75
C GLN A 382 35.00 27.22 19.09
N ASP A 383 33.91 26.67 19.64
CA ASP A 383 33.79 25.24 19.92
C ASP A 383 33.96 24.38 18.68
N SER A 384 33.61 24.90 17.52
CA SER A 384 33.76 24.20 16.24
C SER A 384 35.22 23.92 15.89
N ALA A 385 36.18 24.79 16.28
CA ALA A 385 37.59 24.59 15.99
C ALA A 385 38.17 23.35 16.69
N GLY A 386 37.83 23.16 17.97
CA GLY A 386 38.23 21.96 18.73
C GLY A 386 37.65 20.70 18.14
N PHE A 387 36.36 20.70 17.82
CA PHE A 387 35.69 19.57 17.16
C PHE A 387 36.32 19.22 15.80
N ILE A 388 36.56 20.23 14.93
CA ILE A 388 37.13 20.01 13.60
C ILE A 388 38.55 19.44 13.68
N ASN A 389 39.39 19.95 14.64
CA ASN A 389 40.74 19.45 14.85
C ASN A 389 40.78 17.97 15.21
N LEU A 390 39.91 17.52 16.12
CA LEU A 390 39.81 16.12 16.51
C LEU A 390 39.19 15.25 15.43
N TYR A 391 38.08 15.68 14.84
CA TYR A 391 37.34 14.95 13.81
C TYR A 391 38.16 14.81 12.51
N GLY A 392 38.92 15.87 12.15
CA GLY A 392 39.79 15.87 10.97
C GLY A 392 41.15 15.21 11.17
N LEU A 393 41.55 14.83 12.42
CA LEU A 393 42.87 14.29 12.71
C LEU A 393 43.23 13.05 11.86
N PRO A 394 42.36 12.06 11.64
CA PRO A 394 42.69 10.93 10.77
C PRO A 394 42.98 11.35 9.31
N ILE A 395 42.24 12.32 8.79
CA ILE A 395 42.46 12.87 7.43
C ILE A 395 43.81 13.55 7.34
N LYS A 396 44.17 14.36 8.34
CA LYS A 396 45.46 15.05 8.42
C LYS A 396 46.63 14.08 8.52
N VAL A 397 46.50 13.02 9.34
CA VAL A 397 47.54 11.98 9.48
C VAL A 397 47.74 11.25 8.17
N GLN A 398 46.62 10.86 7.50
CA GLN A 398 46.71 10.20 6.20
C GLN A 398 47.43 11.06 5.16
N ALA A 399 47.10 12.35 5.07
CA ALA A 399 47.78 13.26 4.13
C ALA A 399 49.27 13.36 4.38
N VAL A 400 49.70 13.42 5.65
CA VAL A 400 51.13 13.45 6.01
C VAL A 400 51.85 12.17 5.65
N VAL A 401 51.20 11.01 5.80
CA VAL A 401 51.76 9.71 5.40
C VAL A 401 51.92 9.64 3.87
N ASP A 402 50.90 10.09 3.13
CA ASP A 402 50.92 10.08 1.66
C ASP A 402 51.99 11.01 1.09
N GLU A 403 52.23 12.17 1.73
CA GLU A 403 53.35 13.06 1.34
C GLU A 403 54.69 12.42 1.54
N LYS A 404 54.91 11.69 2.64
CA LYS A 404 56.19 11.03 2.94
C LYS A 404 56.49 9.86 2.00
N ASN A 405 55.51 9.32 1.31
CA ASN A 405 55.67 8.16 0.40
C ASN A 405 55.55 8.54 -1.08
N LYS A 406 55.50 9.83 -1.39
CA LYS A 406 55.68 10.36 -2.75
C LYS A 406 57.15 10.52 -3.04
#